data_600ffe177a21650acb8d83e83d4ce920
#
_entry.id   600ffe177a21650acb8d83e83d4ce920
#
_cell.length_a   1.000
_cell.length_b   1.000
_cell.length_c   1.000
_cell.angle_alpha   90.00
_cell.angle_beta   90.00
_cell.angle_gamma   90.00
#
_symmetry.space_group_name_H-M   'P 1'
#
loop_
_entity.id
_entity.type
_entity.pdbx_description
1 polymer ?
#
loop_
_entity_poly.entity_id
_entity_poly.type
_entity_poly.pdbx_seq_one_letter_code
_entity_poly.pdbx_strand_id
1 'polypeptide(L)'
;TSSFHAKGNVTAEDGTPIKGIKAVVVEDYGNEGSYRMDSAYTDSKGDYVTKEKSMDGAIDWVHKEKRLKVILEDVDGGANGGEFATDTIKSENITVEPVGKGEGTWDWGSFEVTANGKMKKKK
;
A
#
# COMPACT_ATOMS: atom_id res chain seq x y z
N THR A 1 8.00 16.02 -10.99
CA THR A 1 8.24 14.78 -10.27
C THR A 1 7.86 14.91 -8.80
N SER A 2 7.65 13.78 -8.17
CA SER A 2 7.42 13.69 -6.74
C SER A 2 7.97 12.35 -6.23
N SER A 3 7.90 12.13 -4.94
CA SER A 3 8.25 10.84 -4.37
C SER A 3 7.20 10.44 -3.33
N PHE A 4 7.15 9.17 -3.03
CA PHE A 4 6.26 8.65 -1.99
C PHE A 4 6.84 7.39 -1.35
N HIS A 5 6.35 7.10 -0.16
CA HIS A 5 6.46 5.78 0.44
C HIS A 5 5.09 5.40 1.01
N ALA A 6 4.86 4.12 1.15
CA ALA A 6 3.62 3.60 1.72
C ALA A 6 3.93 2.83 2.99
N LYS A 7 3.04 2.92 3.96
CA LYS A 7 3.15 2.20 5.22
C LYS A 7 1.78 1.75 5.70
N GLY A 8 1.77 0.80 6.60
CA GLY A 8 0.54 0.33 7.20
C GLY A 8 0.76 -0.81 8.14
N ASN A 9 -0.34 -1.27 8.71
CA ASN A 9 -0.39 -2.41 9.61
C ASN A 9 -1.44 -3.39 9.11
N VAL A 10 -1.09 -4.68 9.14
CA VAL A 10 -1.95 -5.75 8.65
C VAL A 10 -2.20 -6.75 9.77
N THR A 11 -3.47 -6.99 10.03
CA THR A 11 -3.89 -7.94 11.08
C THR A 11 -4.91 -8.94 10.52
N ALA A 12 -5.07 -10.04 11.26
CA ALA A 12 -6.22 -10.93 11.08
C ALA A 12 -7.48 -10.26 11.66
N GLU A 13 -8.63 -10.88 11.46
CA GLU A 13 -9.90 -10.33 11.94
C GLU A 13 -9.95 -10.15 13.46
N ASP A 14 -9.24 -10.99 14.20
CA ASP A 14 -9.17 -10.90 15.68
C ASP A 14 -8.12 -9.89 16.17
N GLY A 15 -7.45 -9.18 15.28
CA GLY A 15 -6.43 -8.20 15.62
C GLY A 15 -5.00 -8.74 15.73
N THR A 16 -4.80 -10.04 15.51
CA THR A 16 -3.45 -10.63 15.53
C THR A 16 -2.63 -10.10 14.36
N PRO A 17 -1.41 -9.58 14.60
CA PRO A 17 -0.56 -9.12 13.50
C PRO A 17 -0.15 -10.28 12.59
N ILE A 18 -0.03 -10.01 11.29
CA ILE A 18 0.35 -11.02 10.30
C ILE A 18 1.69 -10.63 9.66
N LYS A 19 2.69 -11.49 9.85
CA LYS A 19 3.99 -11.36 9.21
C LYS A 19 3.97 -11.96 7.81
N GLY A 20 4.80 -11.43 6.91
CA GLY A 20 5.03 -12.03 5.60
C GLY A 20 3.99 -11.70 4.53
N ILE A 21 3.10 -10.78 4.81
CA ILE A 21 2.12 -10.32 3.82
C ILE A 21 2.79 -9.33 2.87
N LYS A 22 2.60 -9.53 1.59
CA LYS A 22 3.09 -8.59 0.58
C LYS A 22 2.03 -7.50 0.36
N ALA A 23 2.38 -6.28 0.71
CA ALA A 23 1.55 -5.12 0.47
C ALA A 23 2.03 -4.46 -0.84
N VAL A 24 1.15 -4.39 -1.82
CA VAL A 24 1.47 -3.89 -3.16
C VAL A 24 0.69 -2.61 -3.41
N VAL A 25 1.42 -1.53 -3.66
CA VAL A 25 0.82 -0.24 -4.03
C VAL A 25 0.52 -0.26 -5.52
N VAL A 26 -0.73 0.01 -5.88
CA VAL A 26 -1.23 -0.15 -7.24
C VAL A 26 -1.94 1.11 -7.70
N GLU A 27 -1.71 1.47 -8.95
CA GLU A 27 -2.53 2.44 -9.66
C GLU A 27 -3.48 1.67 -10.58
N ASP A 28 -4.78 1.77 -10.31
CA ASP A 28 -5.80 0.96 -10.98
C ASP A 28 -6.55 1.81 -12.03
N TYR A 29 -6.46 1.40 -13.27
CA TYR A 29 -7.13 2.04 -14.41
C TYR A 29 -8.41 1.29 -14.82
N GLY A 30 -8.92 0.41 -13.99
CA GLY A 30 -10.13 -0.34 -14.28
C GLY A 30 -9.93 -1.34 -15.43
N ASN A 31 -10.77 -1.24 -16.46
CA ASN A 31 -10.70 -2.13 -17.62
C ASN A 31 -9.40 -2.06 -18.41
N GLU A 32 -8.66 -0.96 -18.26
CA GLU A 32 -7.37 -0.77 -18.93
C GLU A 32 -6.21 -1.40 -18.18
N GLY A 33 -6.50 -2.06 -17.05
CA GLY A 33 -5.49 -2.75 -16.27
C GLY A 33 -5.01 -1.96 -15.07
N SER A 34 -3.93 -2.41 -14.48
CA SER A 34 -3.35 -1.77 -13.30
C SER A 34 -1.82 -1.76 -13.38
N TYR A 35 -1.22 -0.83 -12.67
CA TYR A 35 0.22 -0.67 -12.60
C TYR A 35 0.68 -0.88 -11.16
N ARG A 36 1.57 -1.84 -10.94
CA ARG A 36 2.15 -2.13 -9.62
C ARG A 36 3.31 -1.17 -9.39
N MET A 37 3.12 -0.23 -8.49
CA MET A 37 4.07 0.86 -8.28
C MET A 37 5.23 0.46 -7.36
N ASP A 38 4.93 -0.21 -6.26
CA ASP A 38 5.93 -0.65 -5.30
C ASP A 38 5.32 -1.68 -4.34
N SER A 39 6.16 -2.33 -3.54
CA SER A 39 5.69 -3.31 -2.57
C SER A 39 6.64 -3.44 -1.39
N ALA A 40 6.14 -4.00 -0.30
CA ALA A 40 6.92 -4.35 0.88
C ALA A 40 6.22 -5.49 1.62
N TYR A 41 6.98 -6.17 2.48
CA TYR A 41 6.44 -7.28 3.29
C TYR A 41 6.24 -6.82 4.73
N THR A 42 5.21 -7.36 5.38
CA THR A 42 4.96 -7.09 6.78
C THR A 42 6.00 -7.82 7.66
N ASP A 43 6.33 -7.18 8.77
CA ASP A 43 7.19 -7.75 9.81
C ASP A 43 6.36 -8.50 10.88
N SER A 44 7.00 -8.90 11.97
CA SER A 44 6.34 -9.66 13.04
C SER A 44 5.26 -8.87 13.79
N LYS A 45 5.26 -7.56 13.65
CA LYS A 45 4.22 -6.68 14.23
C LYS A 45 3.10 -6.40 13.23
N GLY A 46 3.18 -6.97 12.03
CA GLY A 46 2.24 -6.70 10.95
C GLY A 46 2.50 -5.40 10.22
N ASP A 47 3.59 -4.72 10.52
CA ASP A 47 3.91 -3.43 9.90
C ASP A 47 4.67 -3.61 8.59
N TYR A 48 4.34 -2.78 7.60
CA TYR A 48 5.12 -2.68 6.37
C TYR A 48 5.43 -1.22 6.07
N VAL A 49 6.54 -1.01 5.37
CA VAL A 49 6.90 0.29 4.83
C VAL A 49 7.71 0.07 3.55
N THR A 50 7.34 0.77 2.48
CA THR A 50 8.10 0.74 1.23
C THR A 50 9.24 1.75 1.30
N LYS A 51 10.22 1.59 0.43
CA LYS A 51 11.26 2.60 0.25
C LYS A 51 10.68 3.82 -0.45
N GLU A 52 11.33 4.95 -0.27
CA GLU A 52 10.98 6.17 -1.00
C GLU A 52 11.14 5.93 -2.49
N LYS A 53 10.11 6.25 -3.27
CA LYS A 53 10.10 6.02 -4.70
C LYS A 53 9.73 7.30 -5.44
N SER A 54 10.52 7.66 -6.45
CA SER A 54 10.22 8.78 -7.32
C SER A 54 9.19 8.37 -8.38
N MET A 55 8.36 9.32 -8.77
CA MET A 55 7.37 9.10 -9.83
C MET A 55 7.16 10.37 -10.65
N ASP A 56 6.74 10.20 -11.89
CA ASP A 56 6.21 11.29 -12.69
C ASP A 56 4.81 11.58 -12.18
N GLY A 57 4.45 12.85 -12.07
CA GLY A 57 3.20 13.22 -11.44
C GLY A 57 3.30 13.13 -9.91
N ALA A 58 2.19 12.95 -9.23
CA ALA A 58 2.12 12.90 -7.79
C ALA A 58 1.11 11.87 -7.32
N ILE A 59 1.47 11.16 -6.24
CA ILE A 59 0.61 10.10 -5.70
C ILE A 59 -0.72 10.63 -5.17
N ASP A 60 -0.77 11.88 -4.73
CA ASP A 60 -2.01 12.49 -4.27
C ASP A 60 -3.02 12.68 -5.40
N TRP A 61 -2.56 12.90 -6.63
CA TRP A 61 -3.44 12.95 -7.81
C TRP A 61 -4.06 11.59 -8.10
N VAL A 62 -3.26 10.54 -8.01
CA VAL A 62 -3.73 9.15 -8.17
C VAL A 62 -4.81 8.86 -7.14
N HIS A 63 -4.60 9.30 -5.90
CA HIS A 63 -5.55 9.14 -4.80
C HIS A 63 -6.84 9.92 -5.04
N LYS A 64 -6.74 11.18 -5.46
CA LYS A 64 -7.91 12.02 -5.76
C LYS A 64 -8.78 11.44 -6.87
N GLU A 65 -8.15 10.77 -7.83
CA GLU A 65 -8.87 10.13 -8.94
C GLU A 65 -9.35 8.72 -8.60
N LYS A 66 -9.19 8.31 -7.34
CA LYS A 66 -9.64 7.01 -6.81
C LYS A 66 -8.98 5.80 -7.49
N ARG A 67 -7.78 6.00 -8.02
CA ARG A 67 -7.00 4.94 -8.66
C ARG A 67 -6.01 4.25 -7.72
N LEU A 68 -5.76 4.85 -6.54
CA LEU A 68 -4.79 4.30 -5.59
C LEU A 68 -5.41 3.16 -4.80
N LYS A 69 -4.72 2.02 -4.79
CA LYS A 69 -5.13 0.83 -4.02
C LYS A 69 -3.89 0.18 -3.43
N VAL A 70 -4.08 -0.56 -2.34
CA VAL A 70 -3.04 -1.43 -1.78
C VAL A 70 -3.61 -2.83 -1.71
N ILE A 71 -2.94 -3.76 -2.38
CA ILE A 71 -3.34 -5.17 -2.41
C ILE A 71 -2.50 -5.93 -1.39
N LEU A 72 -3.14 -6.68 -0.52
CA LEU A 72 -2.49 -7.50 0.49
C LEU A 72 -2.53 -8.95 0.05
N GLU A 73 -1.35 -9.52 -0.18
CA GLU A 73 -1.21 -10.87 -0.71
C GLU A 73 -0.46 -11.76 0.28
N ASP A 74 -1.04 -12.92 0.59
CA ASP A 74 -0.37 -13.95 1.36
C ASP A 74 0.46 -14.80 0.39
N VAL A 75 1.78 -14.62 0.46
CA VAL A 75 2.70 -15.28 -0.47
C VAL A 75 3.47 -16.44 0.17
N ASP A 76 3.24 -16.71 1.46
CA ASP A 76 3.94 -17.76 2.20
C ASP A 76 3.04 -18.98 2.50
N GLY A 77 1.84 -19.01 1.96
CA GLY A 77 0.90 -20.10 2.17
C GLY A 77 0.48 -20.24 3.62
N GLY A 78 0.70 -21.41 4.21
CA GLY A 78 0.27 -21.68 5.58
C GLY A 78 1.16 -21.14 6.68
N ALA A 79 2.28 -20.50 6.35
CA ALA A 79 3.19 -19.91 7.36
C ALA A 79 2.55 -18.68 8.02
N ASN A 80 3.11 -18.27 9.16
CA ASN A 80 2.72 -17.03 9.85
C ASN A 80 1.22 -16.93 10.20
N GLY A 81 0.67 -17.99 10.73
CA GLY A 81 -0.70 -17.98 11.27
C GLY A 81 -1.76 -18.54 10.34
N GLY A 82 -1.36 -19.13 9.24
CA GLY A 82 -2.25 -19.75 8.27
C GLY A 82 -2.34 -18.99 6.96
N GLU A 83 -3.17 -19.49 6.07
CA GLU A 83 -3.34 -18.89 4.75
C GLU A 83 -4.48 -17.88 4.77
N PHE A 84 -4.21 -16.68 4.27
CA PHE A 84 -5.17 -15.57 4.23
C PHE A 84 -5.60 -15.28 2.80
N ALA A 85 -6.86 -14.92 2.62
CA ALA A 85 -7.38 -14.50 1.33
C ALA A 85 -6.84 -13.11 0.97
N THR A 86 -6.53 -12.92 -0.31
CA THR A 86 -6.11 -11.61 -0.82
C THR A 86 -7.16 -10.55 -0.48
N ASP A 87 -6.70 -9.40 -0.02
CA ASP A 87 -7.55 -8.26 0.30
C ASP A 87 -7.09 -7.03 -0.44
N THR A 88 -8.02 -6.17 -0.81
CA THR A 88 -7.70 -4.91 -1.48
C THR A 88 -8.17 -3.75 -0.61
N ILE A 89 -7.23 -2.88 -0.23
CA ILE A 89 -7.54 -1.63 0.48
C ILE A 89 -7.85 -0.59 -0.58
N LYS A 90 -9.09 -0.12 -0.61
CA LYS A 90 -9.57 0.85 -1.59
C LYS A 90 -9.16 2.27 -1.23
N SER A 91 -9.17 3.17 -2.22
CA SER A 91 -8.79 4.58 -2.07
C SER A 91 -9.46 5.26 -0.87
N GLU A 92 -10.72 4.98 -0.61
CA GLU A 92 -11.48 5.60 0.49
C GLU A 92 -10.93 5.24 1.86
N ASN A 93 -10.17 4.15 1.96
CA ASN A 93 -9.53 3.69 3.21
C ASN A 93 -8.03 3.93 3.21
N ILE A 94 -7.54 4.74 2.29
CA ILE A 94 -6.14 5.11 2.18
C ILE A 94 -6.03 6.61 2.44
N THR A 95 -5.02 7.02 3.22
CA THR A 95 -4.70 8.43 3.40
C THR A 95 -3.39 8.76 2.70
N VAL A 96 -3.32 9.97 2.13
CA VAL A 96 -2.12 10.47 1.49
C VAL A 96 -1.83 11.84 2.07
N GLU A 97 -0.65 12.02 2.66
CA GLU A 97 -0.27 13.27 3.31
C GLU A 97 1.07 13.77 2.75
N PRO A 98 1.20 15.08 2.52
CA PRO A 98 2.51 15.63 2.16
C PRO A 98 3.44 15.59 3.37
N VAL A 99 4.68 15.12 3.17
CA VAL A 99 5.69 15.01 4.22
C VAL A 99 6.98 15.74 3.88
N GLY A 100 7.07 16.31 2.67
CA GLY A 100 8.21 17.10 2.24
C GLY A 100 7.82 18.06 1.14
N LYS A 101 8.41 19.25 1.15
CA LYS A 101 8.17 20.25 0.11
C LYS A 101 8.99 19.94 -1.13
N GLY A 102 8.43 20.24 -2.29
CA GLY A 102 9.18 20.19 -3.53
C GLY A 102 10.23 21.29 -3.62
N GLU A 103 11.26 21.03 -4.39
CA GLU A 103 12.33 21.96 -4.67
C GLU A 103 12.25 22.40 -6.13
N GLY A 104 11.73 23.59 -6.37
CA GLY A 104 11.60 24.13 -7.70
C GLY A 104 10.29 23.79 -8.39
N THR A 105 10.18 24.15 -9.67
CA THR A 105 8.92 24.14 -10.42
C THR A 105 8.42 22.71 -10.73
N TRP A 106 9.33 21.77 -10.89
CA TRP A 106 9.00 20.42 -11.35
C TRP A 106 9.01 19.37 -10.24
N ASP A 107 9.30 19.78 -9.01
CA ASP A 107 9.30 18.90 -7.86
C ASP A 107 8.08 19.23 -6.97
N TRP A 108 7.12 18.31 -6.93
CA TRP A 108 5.88 18.47 -6.15
C TRP A 108 6.00 17.93 -4.73
N GLY A 109 7.21 17.52 -4.32
CA GLY A 109 7.47 17.12 -2.94
C GLY A 109 7.36 15.63 -2.70
N SER A 110 7.27 15.28 -1.42
CA SER A 110 7.20 13.90 -0.95
C SER A 110 5.89 13.65 -0.23
N PHE A 111 5.37 12.44 -0.36
CA PHE A 111 4.08 12.06 0.22
C PHE A 111 4.21 10.75 1.00
N GLU A 112 3.39 10.64 2.04
CA GLU A 112 3.24 9.39 2.78
C GLU A 112 1.85 8.81 2.54
N VAL A 113 1.82 7.56 2.11
CA VAL A 113 0.59 6.80 1.90
C VAL A 113 0.43 5.88 3.10
N THR A 114 -0.74 5.93 3.75
CA THR A 114 -1.05 5.04 4.87
C THR A 114 -2.23 4.17 4.51
N ALA A 115 -2.04 2.85 4.60
CA ALA A 115 -3.09 1.88 4.31
C ALA A 115 -2.98 0.69 5.27
N ASN A 116 -3.97 0.55 6.13
CA ASN A 116 -4.07 -0.53 7.10
C ASN A 116 -5.11 -1.53 6.65
N GLY A 117 -4.90 -2.81 6.91
CA GLY A 117 -5.83 -3.82 6.47
C GLY A 117 -6.07 -4.92 7.48
N LYS A 118 -7.21 -5.58 7.31
CA LYS A 118 -7.56 -6.82 8.01
C LYS A 118 -7.79 -7.89 6.97
N MET A 119 -7.20 -9.06 7.17
CA MET A 119 -7.33 -10.16 6.23
C MET A 119 -8.10 -11.31 6.86
N LYS A 120 -8.85 -12.01 6.01
CA LYS A 120 -9.63 -13.17 6.40
C LYS A 120 -8.88 -14.43 6.01
N LYS A 121 -8.92 -15.44 6.88
CA LYS A 121 -8.34 -16.74 6.55
C LYS A 121 -9.11 -17.39 5.41
N LYS A 122 -8.39 -18.07 4.54
CA LYS A 122 -9.00 -18.92 3.54
C LYS A 122 -9.69 -20.12 4.23
N LYS A 123 -10.79 -20.50 3.68
CA LYS A 123 -11.51 -21.69 4.17
C LYS A 123 -10.93 -22.97 3.59
#